data_7524929fff70d34775e2944d3adc8f08
#
_entry.id   7524929fff70d34775e2944d3adc8f08
#
_cell.length_a   1.000
_cell.length_b   1.000
_cell.length_c   1.000
_cell.angle_alpha   90.00
_cell.angle_beta   90.00
_cell.angle_gamma   90.00
#
_symmetry.space_group_name_H-M   'P 1'
#
loop_
_entity.id
_entity.type
_entity.pdbx_description
1 polymer ?
#
loop_
_entity_poly.entity_id
_entity_poly.type
_entity_poly.pdbx_seq_one_letter_code
_entity_poly.pdbx_strand_id
1 'polypeptide(L)'
;GSEAAKDEEKPASVAAPESTAVHSGVFRATVSVVRDEKSVGDTILQALPGDEVRITYEDQLNTGEGVATVAAKGRCLEGNIGGVRVTRVLISDEELRVQTQLKTADALTKIGNRYKEFGLKEKAKDKYRQALDVCEGVMPDVQKLRGRLLEGTYVQLWHVYFEMDRLNLAAAMCERLQREFPASGFVDDALLQLADVARAEGDLNRSIGIYTRLVNMKTSQLRGEAQFGIAECFEAMTKSQTSEAGIAQMRDRAFQEYKKVYDRFPESGRVG
;
A
#
# COMPACT_ATOMS: atom_id res chain seq x y z
N GLY A 1 0.44 62.12 -36.65
CA GLY A 1 0.90 60.83 -37.09
C GLY A 1 1.72 60.14 -36.00
N SER A 2 1.19 59.21 -35.32
CA SER A 2 1.98 58.21 -34.55
C SER A 2 1.27 56.87 -34.70
N GLU A 3 1.89 56.01 -35.49
CA GLU A 3 1.54 54.63 -35.64
C GLU A 3 1.83 53.94 -34.31
N ALA A 4 0.82 53.38 -33.72
CA ALA A 4 0.98 52.42 -32.62
C ALA A 4 1.25 51.03 -33.23
N ALA A 5 2.42 50.51 -32.97
CA ALA A 5 2.78 49.15 -33.31
C ALA A 5 1.87 48.19 -32.53
N LYS A 6 1.17 47.35 -33.27
CA LYS A 6 0.48 46.16 -32.70
C LYS A 6 1.54 45.10 -32.47
N ASP A 7 1.86 44.83 -31.23
CA ASP A 7 2.55 43.62 -30.83
C ASP A 7 1.64 42.44 -31.11
N GLU A 8 1.94 41.64 -32.13
CA GLU A 8 1.35 40.34 -32.37
C GLU A 8 1.96 39.38 -31.35
N GLU A 9 1.22 39.11 -30.28
CA GLU A 9 1.53 37.98 -29.39
C GLU A 9 1.40 36.67 -30.17
N LYS A 10 2.54 36.04 -30.39
CA LYS A 10 2.62 34.68 -30.93
C LYS A 10 1.86 33.71 -30.03
N PRO A 11 0.97 32.88 -30.58
CA PRO A 11 0.29 31.85 -29.74
C PRO A 11 1.35 30.92 -29.15
N ALA A 12 1.27 30.72 -27.82
CA ALA A 12 2.14 29.83 -27.10
C ALA A 12 1.97 28.42 -27.66
N SER A 13 3.03 27.91 -28.26
CA SER A 13 3.08 26.51 -28.70
C SER A 13 2.92 25.59 -27.47
N VAL A 14 1.98 24.67 -27.56
CA VAL A 14 1.91 23.54 -26.60
C VAL A 14 3.24 22.82 -26.72
N ALA A 15 4.09 22.96 -25.69
CA ALA A 15 5.34 22.21 -25.63
C ALA A 15 5.01 20.72 -25.61
N ALA A 16 5.54 19.98 -26.57
CA ALA A 16 5.49 18.53 -26.55
C ALA A 16 6.06 18.03 -25.20
N PRO A 17 5.49 16.98 -24.59
CA PRO A 17 5.96 16.48 -23.31
C PRO A 17 7.43 16.07 -23.45
N GLU A 18 8.31 16.72 -22.70
CA GLU A 18 9.70 16.29 -22.60
C GLU A 18 9.73 14.90 -21.95
N SER A 19 10.08 13.92 -22.76
CA SER A 19 10.30 12.54 -22.34
C SER A 19 11.56 12.47 -21.49
N THR A 20 11.44 12.78 -20.21
CA THR A 20 12.48 12.51 -19.23
C THR A 20 12.11 11.28 -18.43
N ALA A 21 12.87 10.23 -18.62
CA ALA A 21 12.84 8.92 -17.98
C ALA A 21 11.80 7.94 -18.58
N VAL A 22 12.36 7.00 -19.29
CA VAL A 22 11.74 5.74 -19.72
C VAL A 22 11.09 5.07 -18.49
N HIS A 23 9.76 4.93 -18.51
CA HIS A 23 8.96 4.09 -17.57
C HIS A 23 8.67 4.61 -16.15
N SER A 24 8.59 5.91 -15.91
CA SER A 24 8.12 6.39 -14.60
C SER A 24 6.62 6.22 -14.36
N GLY A 25 5.81 6.02 -15.40
CA GLY A 25 4.34 6.00 -15.33
C GLY A 25 3.72 7.34 -14.89
N VAL A 26 4.52 8.41 -14.82
CA VAL A 26 4.07 9.74 -14.43
C VAL A 26 4.10 10.67 -15.64
N PHE A 27 2.92 11.10 -16.08
CA PHE A 27 2.75 12.07 -17.15
C PHE A 27 2.45 13.43 -16.53
N ARG A 28 3.08 14.47 -17.05
CA ARG A 28 2.85 15.85 -16.64
C ARG A 28 2.58 16.71 -17.86
N ALA A 29 1.52 17.49 -17.81
CA ALA A 29 1.21 18.49 -18.80
C ALA A 29 0.77 19.78 -18.09
N THR A 30 1.10 20.92 -18.68
CA THR A 30 0.64 22.23 -18.22
C THR A 30 -0.38 22.75 -19.21
N VAL A 31 -1.55 23.10 -18.71
CA VAL A 31 -2.63 23.69 -19.50
C VAL A 31 -2.88 25.10 -18.99
N SER A 32 -2.86 26.08 -19.88
CA SER A 32 -3.22 27.45 -19.53
C SER A 32 -4.74 27.60 -19.45
N VAL A 33 -5.22 28.10 -18.33
CA VAL A 33 -6.65 28.34 -18.10
C VAL A 33 -6.91 29.84 -18.04
N VAL A 34 -7.85 30.30 -18.83
CA VAL A 34 -8.26 31.73 -18.90
C VAL A 34 -9.69 31.85 -18.39
N ARG A 35 -9.97 32.91 -17.61
CA ARG A 35 -11.33 33.24 -17.17
C ARG A 35 -12.11 33.86 -18.32
N ASP A 36 -12.85 33.02 -19.01
CA ASP A 36 -13.70 33.47 -20.13
C ASP A 36 -14.85 32.49 -20.39
N GLU A 37 -15.80 32.89 -21.21
CA GLU A 37 -16.84 32.00 -21.70
C GLU A 37 -16.27 30.98 -22.67
N LYS A 38 -16.90 29.78 -22.72
CA LYS A 38 -16.41 28.62 -23.51
C LYS A 38 -16.31 28.98 -24.99
N SER A 39 -15.13 28.83 -25.56
CA SER A 39 -14.87 28.90 -26.99
C SER A 39 -14.53 27.52 -27.53
N VAL A 40 -14.91 27.22 -28.76
CA VAL A 40 -14.67 25.91 -29.38
C VAL A 40 -13.61 26.07 -30.46
N GLY A 41 -12.55 25.26 -30.40
CA GLY A 41 -11.57 25.09 -31.46
C GLY A 41 -10.23 25.79 -31.25
N ASP A 42 -9.95 26.29 -30.06
CA ASP A 42 -8.63 26.78 -29.67
C ASP A 42 -7.91 25.81 -28.71
N THR A 43 -6.67 26.12 -28.35
CA THR A 43 -5.82 25.33 -27.44
C THR A 43 -5.82 25.89 -26.01
N ILE A 44 -6.68 26.88 -25.72
CA ILE A 44 -6.78 27.54 -24.42
C ILE A 44 -8.04 27.06 -23.73
N LEU A 45 -7.90 26.63 -22.47
CA LEU A 45 -9.03 26.24 -21.68
C LEU A 45 -9.69 27.46 -21.04
N GLN A 46 -10.91 27.78 -21.48
CA GLN A 46 -11.73 28.81 -20.85
C GLN A 46 -12.59 28.18 -19.75
N ALA A 47 -12.59 28.77 -18.56
CA ALA A 47 -13.40 28.30 -17.44
C ALA A 47 -13.81 29.46 -16.54
N LEU A 48 -15.04 29.40 -16.05
CA LEU A 48 -15.60 30.28 -15.01
C LEU A 48 -15.60 29.62 -13.64
N PRO A 49 -15.64 30.40 -12.55
CA PRO A 49 -15.81 29.83 -11.21
C PRO A 49 -17.09 28.99 -11.13
N GLY A 50 -16.94 27.75 -10.65
CA GLY A 50 -18.01 26.77 -10.59
C GLY A 50 -18.04 25.76 -11.73
N ASP A 51 -17.32 26.00 -12.82
CA ASP A 51 -17.21 25.04 -13.93
C ASP A 51 -16.48 23.77 -13.55
N GLU A 52 -16.88 22.65 -14.16
CA GLU A 52 -16.16 21.37 -14.08
C GLU A 52 -15.23 21.23 -15.28
N VAL A 53 -13.94 21.07 -15.00
CA VAL A 53 -12.92 20.74 -16.01
C VAL A 53 -12.70 19.25 -16.00
N ARG A 54 -12.78 18.62 -17.18
CA ARG A 54 -12.52 17.20 -17.36
C ARG A 54 -11.28 17.03 -18.24
N ILE A 55 -10.31 16.27 -17.75
CA ILE A 55 -9.11 15.88 -18.49
C ILE A 55 -9.22 14.39 -18.77
N THR A 56 -9.04 14.01 -20.03
CA THR A 56 -9.08 12.61 -20.46
C THR A 56 -7.73 12.28 -21.12
N TYR A 57 -7.12 11.20 -20.72
CA TYR A 57 -5.90 10.65 -21.30
C TYR A 57 -6.18 9.26 -21.88
N GLU A 58 -5.82 9.07 -23.13
CA GLU A 58 -5.92 7.78 -23.81
C GLU A 58 -4.54 7.13 -23.86
N ASP A 59 -4.38 6.05 -23.07
CA ASP A 59 -3.15 5.27 -23.05
C ASP A 59 -3.21 4.17 -24.13
N GLN A 60 -2.48 4.42 -25.22
CA GLN A 60 -2.39 3.50 -26.35
C GLN A 60 -1.39 2.37 -26.14
N LEU A 61 -0.53 2.48 -25.14
CA LEU A 61 0.57 1.55 -24.85
C LEU A 61 0.43 0.82 -23.51
N ASN A 62 -0.79 0.75 -22.98
CA ASN A 62 -1.03 0.02 -21.74
C ASN A 62 -0.80 -1.49 -21.93
N THR A 63 -0.60 -2.22 -20.82
CA THR A 63 -0.34 -3.66 -20.80
C THR A 63 -1.58 -4.53 -21.02
N GLY A 64 -2.76 -3.93 -21.23
CA GLY A 64 -4.02 -4.61 -21.53
C GLY A 64 -4.33 -4.65 -23.03
N GLU A 65 -5.32 -5.43 -23.43
CA GLU A 65 -5.85 -5.40 -24.79
C GLU A 65 -6.75 -4.16 -24.97
N GLY A 66 -6.34 -3.23 -25.83
CA GLY A 66 -7.10 -2.03 -26.20
C GLY A 66 -6.58 -0.73 -25.59
N VAL A 67 -7.21 0.39 -25.96
CA VAL A 67 -6.88 1.72 -25.45
C VAL A 67 -7.48 1.92 -24.06
N ALA A 68 -6.64 2.20 -23.06
CA ALA A 68 -7.10 2.54 -21.73
C ALA A 68 -7.37 4.05 -21.62
N THR A 69 -8.58 4.42 -21.24
CA THR A 69 -8.95 5.82 -21.05
C THR A 69 -8.91 6.17 -19.55
N VAL A 70 -8.05 7.09 -19.18
CA VAL A 70 -7.98 7.64 -17.83
C VAL A 70 -8.58 9.05 -17.86
N ALA A 71 -9.54 9.33 -17.00
CA ALA A 71 -10.17 10.63 -16.91
C ALA A 71 -10.06 11.21 -15.49
N ALA A 72 -9.85 12.51 -15.41
CA ALA A 72 -9.82 13.25 -14.17
C ALA A 72 -10.74 14.46 -14.25
N LYS A 73 -11.38 14.82 -13.13
CA LYS A 73 -12.26 15.99 -13.05
C LYS A 73 -11.78 16.94 -11.96
N GLY A 74 -11.87 18.24 -12.24
CA GLY A 74 -11.60 19.30 -11.29
C GLY A 74 -12.68 20.37 -11.36
N ARG A 75 -12.93 21.07 -10.27
CA ARG A 75 -13.86 22.21 -10.24
C ARG A 75 -13.09 23.50 -10.14
N CYS A 76 -13.44 24.48 -10.98
CA CYS A 76 -12.87 25.82 -10.91
C CYS A 76 -13.43 26.56 -9.70
N LEU A 77 -12.55 27.05 -8.83
CA LEU A 77 -12.93 27.86 -7.67
C LEU A 77 -12.44 29.29 -7.88
N GLU A 78 -13.18 30.25 -7.36
CA GLU A 78 -12.73 31.62 -7.31
C GLU A 78 -11.59 31.75 -6.28
N GLY A 79 -10.40 32.12 -6.74
CA GLY A 79 -9.23 32.26 -5.89
C GLY A 79 -8.09 32.95 -6.61
N ASN A 80 -7.18 33.54 -5.84
CA ASN A 80 -6.10 34.41 -6.32
C ASN A 80 -4.89 33.63 -6.89
N ILE A 81 -4.99 32.35 -7.17
CA ILE A 81 -3.86 31.52 -7.65
C ILE A 81 -4.35 30.68 -8.82
N GLY A 82 -3.91 31.03 -10.02
CA GLY A 82 -4.14 30.30 -11.25
C GLY A 82 -3.41 28.94 -11.24
N GLY A 83 -4.07 27.93 -10.75
CA GLY A 83 -3.60 26.56 -10.84
C GLY A 83 -4.75 25.61 -10.57
N VAL A 84 -5.20 24.90 -11.60
CA VAL A 84 -6.09 23.75 -11.42
C VAL A 84 -5.24 22.58 -10.93
N ARG A 85 -5.29 22.27 -9.64
CA ARG A 85 -4.74 21.05 -9.13
C ARG A 85 -5.80 19.95 -9.28
N VAL A 86 -5.62 19.10 -10.27
CA VAL A 86 -6.42 17.89 -10.36
C VAL A 86 -5.98 16.93 -9.25
N THR A 87 -6.75 16.88 -8.18
CA THR A 87 -6.41 16.10 -6.97
C THR A 87 -7.08 14.74 -6.90
N ARG A 88 -7.83 14.34 -7.92
CA ARG A 88 -8.48 13.02 -7.93
C ARG A 88 -8.30 12.34 -9.28
N VAL A 89 -7.55 11.25 -9.27
CA VAL A 89 -7.75 10.17 -10.25
C VAL A 89 -9.20 9.72 -10.07
N LEU A 90 -10.00 9.69 -11.14
CA LEU A 90 -11.33 9.10 -11.08
C LEU A 90 -11.13 7.59 -10.85
N ILE A 91 -11.32 7.21 -9.61
CA ILE A 91 -11.48 5.81 -9.24
C ILE A 91 -12.83 5.39 -9.84
N SER A 92 -12.88 4.28 -10.56
CA SER A 92 -14.14 3.74 -11.06
C SER A 92 -15.08 3.42 -9.89
N ASP A 93 -16.40 3.43 -10.12
CA ASP A 93 -17.37 3.07 -9.08
C ASP A 93 -17.11 1.66 -8.54
N GLU A 94 -16.64 0.75 -9.40
CA GLU A 94 -16.27 -0.61 -9.03
C GLU A 94 -15.02 -0.62 -8.11
N GLU A 95 -14.01 0.16 -8.44
CA GLU A 95 -12.81 0.34 -7.60
C GLU A 95 -13.14 0.95 -6.25
N LEU A 96 -13.99 1.99 -6.23
CA LEU A 96 -14.45 2.63 -5.00
C LEU A 96 -15.25 1.66 -4.13
N ARG A 97 -16.12 0.86 -4.73
CA ARG A 97 -16.89 -0.18 -4.05
C ARG A 97 -15.94 -1.19 -3.38
N VAL A 98 -14.97 -1.72 -4.13
CA VAL A 98 -14.00 -2.68 -3.63
C VAL A 98 -13.15 -2.08 -2.50
N GLN A 99 -12.66 -0.85 -2.66
CA GLN A 99 -11.91 -0.17 -1.59
C GLN A 99 -12.74 -0.01 -0.32
N THR A 100 -14.02 0.32 -0.45
CA THR A 100 -14.93 0.46 0.70
C THR A 100 -15.15 -0.88 1.39
N GLN A 101 -15.31 -1.96 0.63
CA GLN A 101 -15.46 -3.31 1.19
C GLN A 101 -14.17 -3.77 1.90
N LEU A 102 -12.98 -3.52 1.33
CA LEU A 102 -11.71 -3.83 2.00
C LEU A 102 -11.51 -3.05 3.30
N LYS A 103 -11.92 -1.77 3.34
CA LYS A 103 -11.93 -1.00 4.59
C LYS A 103 -12.90 -1.57 5.62
N THR A 104 -14.03 -2.11 5.18
CA THR A 104 -14.99 -2.78 6.05
C THR A 104 -14.38 -4.06 6.63
N ALA A 105 -13.68 -4.86 5.82
CA ALA A 105 -12.97 -6.05 6.29
C ALA A 105 -11.87 -5.70 7.32
N ASP A 106 -11.10 -4.64 7.08
CA ASP A 106 -10.10 -4.15 8.03
C ASP A 106 -10.74 -3.72 9.36
N ALA A 107 -11.83 -2.97 9.31
CA ALA A 107 -12.57 -2.56 10.50
C ALA A 107 -13.11 -3.76 11.30
N LEU A 108 -13.66 -4.77 10.61
CA LEU A 108 -14.14 -5.99 11.24
C LEU A 108 -13.01 -6.76 11.91
N THR A 109 -11.84 -6.85 11.26
CA THR A 109 -10.64 -7.50 11.82
C THR A 109 -10.18 -6.77 13.09
N LYS A 110 -10.10 -5.44 13.06
CA LYS A 110 -9.75 -4.62 14.24
C LYS A 110 -10.73 -4.79 15.40
N ILE A 111 -12.04 -4.90 15.11
CA ILE A 111 -13.06 -5.18 16.12
C ILE A 111 -12.84 -6.59 16.68
N GLY A 112 -12.53 -7.57 15.83
CA GLY A 112 -12.19 -8.94 16.24
C GLY A 112 -11.00 -8.96 17.19
N ASN A 113 -9.92 -8.25 16.87
CA ASN A 113 -8.73 -8.14 17.71
C ASN A 113 -9.06 -7.59 19.10
N ARG A 114 -9.88 -6.53 19.16
CA ARG A 114 -10.36 -6.00 20.46
C ARG A 114 -11.16 -7.02 21.26
N TYR A 115 -12.06 -7.76 20.61
CA TYR A 115 -12.77 -8.83 21.32
C TYR A 115 -11.82 -9.92 21.83
N LYS A 116 -10.77 -10.26 21.06
CA LYS A 116 -9.73 -11.20 21.46
C LYS A 116 -8.96 -10.71 22.70
N GLU A 117 -8.56 -9.43 22.71
CA GLU A 117 -7.90 -8.77 23.86
C GLU A 117 -8.76 -8.82 25.14
N PHE A 118 -10.08 -8.65 25.01
CA PHE A 118 -11.02 -8.78 26.13
C PHE A 118 -11.42 -10.22 26.44
N GLY A 119 -10.77 -11.22 25.84
CA GLY A 119 -11.06 -12.64 26.08
C GLY A 119 -12.36 -13.15 25.45
N LEU A 120 -13.06 -12.36 24.65
CA LEU A 120 -14.33 -12.70 24.01
C LEU A 120 -14.12 -13.46 22.69
N LYS A 121 -13.49 -14.65 22.80
CA LYS A 121 -12.99 -15.43 21.65
C LYS A 121 -14.05 -15.74 20.60
N GLU A 122 -15.27 -16.09 20.99
CA GLU A 122 -16.32 -16.42 20.02
C GLU A 122 -16.79 -15.18 19.24
N LYS A 123 -16.89 -14.02 19.91
CA LYS A 123 -17.18 -12.75 19.21
C LYS A 123 -16.05 -12.33 18.27
N ALA A 124 -14.80 -12.58 18.67
CA ALA A 124 -13.65 -12.33 17.79
C ALA A 124 -13.72 -13.19 16.53
N LYS A 125 -13.93 -14.50 16.68
CA LYS A 125 -14.07 -15.43 15.55
C LYS A 125 -15.20 -15.04 14.60
N ASP A 126 -16.33 -14.59 15.13
CA ASP A 126 -17.45 -14.13 14.32
C ASP A 126 -17.07 -12.90 13.47
N LYS A 127 -16.33 -11.95 14.06
CA LYS A 127 -15.84 -10.77 13.32
C LYS A 127 -14.80 -11.13 12.26
N TYR A 128 -13.89 -12.04 12.55
CA TYR A 128 -12.93 -12.54 11.56
C TYR A 128 -13.62 -13.27 10.40
N ARG A 129 -14.66 -14.06 10.70
CA ARG A 129 -15.45 -14.71 9.64
C ARG A 129 -16.14 -13.68 8.74
N GLN A 130 -16.79 -12.66 9.33
CA GLN A 130 -17.39 -11.57 8.57
C GLN A 130 -16.35 -10.83 7.70
N ALA A 131 -15.16 -10.57 8.22
CA ALA A 131 -14.07 -9.96 7.45
C ALA A 131 -13.62 -10.85 6.28
N LEU A 132 -13.51 -12.16 6.50
CA LEU A 132 -13.16 -13.13 5.47
C LEU A 132 -14.21 -13.18 4.36
N ASP A 133 -15.50 -13.26 4.73
CA ASP A 133 -16.61 -13.27 3.77
C ASP A 133 -16.58 -12.02 2.86
N VAL A 134 -16.25 -10.86 3.42
CA VAL A 134 -16.09 -9.62 2.64
C VAL A 134 -14.91 -9.73 1.67
N CYS A 135 -13.74 -10.20 2.14
CA CYS A 135 -12.55 -10.36 1.28
C CYS A 135 -12.78 -11.39 0.16
N GLU A 136 -13.42 -12.51 0.47
CA GLU A 136 -13.76 -13.53 -0.53
C GLU A 136 -14.77 -13.01 -1.54
N GLY A 137 -15.74 -12.22 -1.09
CA GLY A 137 -16.75 -11.59 -1.96
C GLY A 137 -16.18 -10.62 -2.97
N VAL A 138 -15.11 -9.88 -2.64
CA VAL A 138 -14.46 -8.94 -3.56
C VAL A 138 -13.41 -9.58 -4.46
N MET A 139 -12.99 -10.82 -4.16
CA MET A 139 -11.88 -11.47 -4.87
C MET A 139 -12.06 -11.54 -6.40
N PRO A 140 -13.24 -11.87 -6.95
CA PRO A 140 -13.44 -11.89 -8.40
C PRO A 140 -13.21 -10.51 -9.05
N ASP A 141 -13.61 -9.44 -8.36
CA ASP A 141 -13.49 -8.07 -8.88
C ASP A 141 -12.04 -7.60 -8.80
N VAL A 142 -11.35 -7.82 -7.68
CA VAL A 142 -9.93 -7.44 -7.53
C VAL A 142 -9.01 -8.22 -8.46
N GLN A 143 -9.35 -9.46 -8.80
CA GLN A 143 -8.59 -10.24 -9.79
C GLN A 143 -8.67 -9.64 -11.21
N LYS A 144 -9.76 -8.98 -11.55
CA LYS A 144 -9.93 -8.25 -12.82
C LYS A 144 -9.20 -6.90 -12.77
N LEU A 145 -9.38 -6.16 -11.66
CA LEU A 145 -8.80 -4.82 -11.47
C LEU A 145 -7.28 -4.87 -11.27
N ARG A 146 -6.76 -5.96 -10.66
CA ARG A 146 -5.34 -6.16 -10.34
C ARG A 146 -4.71 -5.01 -9.53
N GLY A 147 -3.38 -4.87 -9.60
CA GLY A 147 -2.64 -3.78 -8.98
C GLY A 147 -2.83 -3.69 -7.47
N ARG A 148 -2.84 -2.48 -6.95
CA ARG A 148 -2.88 -2.20 -5.50
C ARG A 148 -4.08 -2.79 -4.76
N LEU A 149 -5.21 -2.97 -5.43
CA LEU A 149 -6.39 -3.56 -4.80
C LEU A 149 -6.21 -5.04 -4.54
N LEU A 150 -5.61 -5.76 -5.47
CA LEU A 150 -5.30 -7.18 -5.30
C LEU A 150 -4.21 -7.37 -4.23
N GLU A 151 -3.16 -6.54 -4.24
CA GLU A 151 -2.14 -6.53 -3.19
C GLU A 151 -2.76 -6.32 -1.80
N GLY A 152 -3.58 -5.26 -1.65
CA GLY A 152 -4.28 -4.96 -0.40
C GLY A 152 -5.23 -6.06 0.05
N THR A 153 -5.84 -6.79 -0.89
CA THR A 153 -6.71 -7.93 -0.57
C THR A 153 -5.89 -9.10 -0.02
N TYR A 154 -4.70 -9.39 -0.59
CA TYR A 154 -3.81 -10.42 -0.03
C TYR A 154 -3.34 -10.05 1.39
N VAL A 155 -2.99 -8.76 1.61
CA VAL A 155 -2.64 -8.25 2.95
C VAL A 155 -3.77 -8.48 3.95
N GLN A 156 -4.99 -8.10 3.59
CA GLN A 156 -6.15 -8.27 4.45
C GLN A 156 -6.45 -9.74 4.75
N LEU A 157 -6.34 -10.61 3.73
CA LEU A 157 -6.56 -12.05 3.88
C LEU A 157 -5.54 -12.70 4.80
N TRP A 158 -4.24 -12.39 4.68
CA TRP A 158 -3.26 -13.02 5.57
C TRP A 158 -3.47 -12.62 7.03
N HIS A 159 -3.83 -11.35 7.30
CA HIS A 159 -4.14 -10.90 8.66
C HIS A 159 -5.33 -11.66 9.24
N VAL A 160 -6.43 -11.77 8.48
CA VAL A 160 -7.62 -12.49 8.93
C VAL A 160 -7.31 -13.98 9.16
N TYR A 161 -6.60 -14.63 8.24
CA TYR A 161 -6.23 -16.02 8.38
C TYR A 161 -5.30 -16.26 9.58
N PHE A 162 -4.34 -15.37 9.83
CA PHE A 162 -3.45 -15.44 10.97
C PHE A 162 -4.22 -15.34 12.30
N GLU A 163 -5.13 -14.37 12.41
CA GLU A 163 -5.97 -14.19 13.58
C GLU A 163 -6.96 -15.35 13.82
N MET A 164 -7.31 -16.07 12.76
CA MET A 164 -8.13 -17.30 12.82
C MET A 164 -7.31 -18.57 13.09
N ASP A 165 -6.01 -18.45 13.32
CA ASP A 165 -5.07 -19.58 13.49
C ASP A 165 -5.00 -20.50 12.24
N ARG A 166 -5.30 -19.94 11.06
CA ARG A 166 -5.17 -20.63 9.76
C ARG A 166 -3.82 -20.31 9.15
N LEU A 167 -2.75 -20.72 9.81
CA LEU A 167 -1.38 -20.29 9.55
C LEU A 167 -0.91 -20.62 8.12
N ASN A 168 -1.24 -21.80 7.61
CA ASN A 168 -0.92 -22.22 6.25
C ASN A 168 -1.59 -21.34 5.18
N LEU A 169 -2.82 -20.87 5.40
CA LEU A 169 -3.50 -19.96 4.47
C LEU A 169 -2.91 -18.54 4.54
N ALA A 170 -2.55 -18.09 5.75
CA ALA A 170 -1.85 -16.82 5.92
C ALA A 170 -0.51 -16.84 5.16
N ALA A 171 0.31 -17.88 5.34
CA ALA A 171 1.55 -18.05 4.61
C ALA A 171 1.35 -18.07 3.09
N ALA A 172 0.34 -18.82 2.61
CA ALA A 172 0.04 -18.89 1.17
C ALA A 172 -0.29 -17.51 0.56
N MET A 173 -0.99 -16.62 1.29
CA MET A 173 -1.27 -15.26 0.82
C MET A 173 0.00 -14.40 0.76
N CYS A 174 0.88 -14.50 1.77
CA CYS A 174 2.15 -13.79 1.76
C CYS A 174 3.07 -14.24 0.62
N GLU A 175 3.19 -15.55 0.40
CA GLU A 175 3.98 -16.12 -0.70
C GLU A 175 3.39 -15.75 -2.07
N ARG A 176 2.08 -15.68 -2.17
CA ARG A 176 1.40 -15.26 -3.38
C ARG A 176 1.68 -13.81 -3.72
N LEU A 177 1.62 -12.92 -2.74
CA LEU A 177 1.99 -11.52 -2.92
C LEU A 177 3.43 -11.38 -3.41
N GLN A 178 4.39 -12.05 -2.75
CA GLN A 178 5.80 -11.98 -3.16
C GLN A 178 6.04 -12.49 -4.58
N ARG A 179 5.31 -13.52 -5.00
CA ARG A 179 5.44 -14.11 -6.34
C ARG A 179 4.79 -13.25 -7.43
N GLU A 180 3.58 -12.73 -7.17
CA GLU A 180 2.81 -11.97 -8.16
C GLU A 180 3.22 -10.49 -8.21
N PHE A 181 3.70 -9.95 -7.09
CA PHE A 181 4.05 -8.54 -6.93
C PHE A 181 5.41 -8.36 -6.23
N PRO A 182 6.52 -8.82 -6.83
CA PRO A 182 7.85 -8.78 -6.17
C PRO A 182 8.36 -7.35 -5.91
N ALA A 183 7.82 -6.35 -6.59
CA ALA A 183 8.13 -4.93 -6.38
C ALA A 183 7.10 -4.21 -5.50
N SER A 184 6.15 -4.93 -4.89
CA SER A 184 5.16 -4.36 -3.99
C SER A 184 5.81 -3.76 -2.74
N GLY A 185 5.26 -2.63 -2.28
CA GLY A 185 5.63 -2.05 -0.99
C GLY A 185 5.25 -2.90 0.22
N PHE A 186 4.48 -4.00 0.02
CA PHE A 186 4.07 -4.94 1.08
C PHE A 186 4.94 -6.20 1.16
N VAL A 187 6.06 -6.25 0.42
CA VAL A 187 6.93 -7.44 0.44
C VAL A 187 7.61 -7.63 1.79
N ASP A 188 8.00 -6.55 2.44
CA ASP A 188 8.59 -6.58 3.78
C ASP A 188 7.54 -6.94 4.85
N ASP A 189 6.31 -6.42 4.77
CA ASP A 189 5.18 -6.86 5.61
C ASP A 189 4.90 -8.37 5.43
N ALA A 190 4.91 -8.84 4.18
CA ALA A 190 4.70 -10.26 3.88
C ALA A 190 5.81 -11.14 4.47
N LEU A 191 7.07 -10.68 4.44
CA LEU A 191 8.19 -11.40 5.08
C LEU A 191 8.04 -11.42 6.60
N LEU A 192 7.65 -10.29 7.21
CA LEU A 192 7.39 -10.22 8.65
C LEU A 192 6.30 -11.23 9.04
N GLN A 193 5.18 -11.21 8.34
CA GLN A 193 4.06 -12.12 8.59
C GLN A 193 4.44 -13.60 8.39
N LEU A 194 5.23 -13.94 7.37
CA LEU A 194 5.73 -15.30 7.17
C LEU A 194 6.62 -15.76 8.32
N ALA A 195 7.44 -14.87 8.86
CA ALA A 195 8.26 -15.18 10.02
C ALA A 195 7.41 -15.40 11.27
N ASP A 196 6.37 -14.56 11.48
CA ASP A 196 5.41 -14.73 12.57
C ASP A 196 4.62 -16.05 12.47
N VAL A 197 4.22 -16.43 11.25
CA VAL A 197 3.57 -17.72 10.99
C VAL A 197 4.50 -18.87 11.38
N ALA A 198 5.74 -18.87 10.90
CA ALA A 198 6.71 -19.91 11.24
C ALA A 198 6.96 -19.98 12.76
N ARG A 199 6.99 -18.84 13.45
CA ARG A 199 7.11 -18.78 14.90
C ARG A 199 5.89 -19.37 15.59
N ALA A 200 4.69 -19.07 15.13
CA ALA A 200 3.44 -19.62 15.67
C ALA A 200 3.32 -21.14 15.44
N GLU A 201 3.85 -21.65 14.33
CA GLU A 201 3.96 -23.08 14.04
C GLU A 201 5.03 -23.79 14.91
N GLY A 202 5.88 -23.00 15.60
CA GLY A 202 6.99 -23.54 16.40
C GLY A 202 8.27 -23.80 15.61
N ASP A 203 8.31 -23.50 14.31
CA ASP A 203 9.52 -23.57 13.49
C ASP A 203 10.38 -22.32 13.68
N LEU A 204 10.98 -22.23 14.88
CA LEU A 204 11.75 -21.08 15.31
C LEU A 204 12.98 -20.83 14.43
N ASN A 205 13.60 -21.88 13.88
CA ASN A 205 14.76 -21.74 13.00
C ASN A 205 14.37 -21.13 11.65
N ARG A 206 13.28 -21.58 11.05
CA ARG A 206 12.73 -20.98 9.82
C ARG A 206 12.34 -19.53 10.04
N SER A 207 11.68 -19.24 11.17
CA SER A 207 11.30 -17.90 11.57
C SER A 207 12.51 -16.95 11.66
N ILE A 208 13.58 -17.34 12.38
CA ILE A 208 14.82 -16.60 12.49
C ILE A 208 15.43 -16.34 11.11
N GLY A 209 15.42 -17.33 10.22
CA GLY A 209 15.94 -17.19 8.85
C GLY A 209 15.18 -16.12 8.06
N ILE A 210 13.86 -16.08 8.16
CA ILE A 210 13.02 -15.10 7.45
C ILE A 210 13.21 -13.70 8.06
N TYR A 211 13.16 -13.56 9.40
CA TYR A 211 13.45 -12.28 10.05
C TYR A 211 14.83 -11.73 9.70
N THR A 212 15.85 -12.60 9.64
CA THR A 212 17.21 -12.19 9.26
C THR A 212 17.25 -11.62 7.84
N ARG A 213 16.49 -12.18 6.90
CA ARG A 213 16.34 -11.61 5.55
C ARG A 213 15.78 -10.20 5.63
N LEU A 214 14.73 -10.00 6.43
CA LEU A 214 14.08 -8.69 6.58
C LEU A 214 15.00 -7.67 7.27
N VAL A 215 15.76 -8.05 8.31
CA VAL A 215 16.75 -7.19 8.97
C VAL A 215 17.81 -6.69 7.96
N ASN A 216 18.17 -7.52 6.97
CA ASN A 216 19.16 -7.19 5.94
C ASN A 216 18.57 -6.31 4.80
N MET A 217 17.26 -6.12 4.72
CA MET A 217 16.62 -5.23 3.73
C MET A 217 16.78 -3.77 4.15
N LYS A 218 17.84 -3.10 3.65
CA LYS A 218 18.19 -1.71 4.05
C LYS A 218 17.04 -0.70 3.86
N THR A 219 16.11 -0.95 2.94
CA THR A 219 14.99 -0.07 2.62
C THR A 219 13.77 -0.28 3.51
N SER A 220 13.69 -1.40 4.22
CA SER A 220 12.55 -1.70 5.08
C SER A 220 12.60 -0.93 6.40
N GLN A 221 11.46 -0.42 6.81
CA GLN A 221 11.26 0.19 8.14
C GLN A 221 10.98 -0.86 9.21
N LEU A 222 10.67 -2.11 8.82
CA LEU A 222 10.32 -3.21 9.73
C LEU A 222 11.53 -3.96 10.28
N ARG A 223 12.75 -3.46 10.04
CA ARG A 223 13.99 -4.11 10.47
C ARG A 223 14.08 -4.26 12.00
N GLY A 224 13.62 -3.26 12.72
CA GLY A 224 13.58 -3.29 14.20
C GLY A 224 12.59 -4.33 14.73
N GLU A 225 11.41 -4.41 14.11
CA GLU A 225 10.40 -5.43 14.41
C GLU A 225 10.95 -6.84 14.14
N ALA A 226 11.60 -7.03 12.99
CA ALA A 226 12.22 -8.30 12.65
C ALA A 226 13.34 -8.70 13.61
N GLN A 227 14.17 -7.75 14.01
CA GLN A 227 15.22 -7.97 15.01
C GLN A 227 14.64 -8.37 16.37
N PHE A 228 13.53 -7.75 16.77
CA PHE A 228 12.79 -8.11 17.98
C PHE A 228 12.22 -9.54 17.87
N GLY A 229 11.63 -9.89 16.73
CA GLY A 229 11.13 -11.25 16.46
C GLY A 229 12.23 -12.33 16.54
N ILE A 230 13.46 -12.03 16.12
CA ILE A 230 14.60 -12.94 16.31
C ILE A 230 14.85 -13.17 17.80
N ALA A 231 14.84 -12.11 18.62
CA ALA A 231 15.03 -12.23 20.05
C ALA A 231 13.94 -13.07 20.72
N GLU A 232 12.67 -12.84 20.37
CA GLU A 232 11.53 -13.66 20.83
C GLU A 232 11.68 -15.14 20.45
N CYS A 233 12.21 -15.45 19.27
CA CYS A 233 12.47 -16.84 18.87
C CYS A 233 13.51 -17.49 19.79
N PHE A 234 14.63 -16.81 20.11
CA PHE A 234 15.61 -17.34 21.05
C PHE A 234 15.05 -17.49 22.47
N GLU A 235 14.22 -16.55 22.90
CA GLU A 235 13.51 -16.66 24.17
C GLU A 235 12.57 -17.88 24.19
N ALA A 236 11.80 -18.09 23.12
CA ALA A 236 10.94 -19.27 22.99
C ALA A 236 11.75 -20.58 23.00
N MET A 237 12.95 -20.60 22.42
CA MET A 237 13.83 -21.77 22.43
C MET A 237 14.28 -22.16 23.84
N THR A 238 14.28 -21.25 24.82
CA THR A 238 14.59 -21.60 26.21
C THR A 238 13.64 -22.63 26.79
N LYS A 239 12.37 -22.61 26.36
CA LYS A 239 11.31 -23.52 26.84
C LYS A 239 11.52 -24.95 26.37
N SER A 240 12.26 -25.15 25.28
CA SER A 240 12.57 -26.47 24.73
C SER A 240 13.88 -27.08 25.27
N GLN A 241 14.67 -26.27 26.01
CA GLN A 241 15.93 -26.74 26.59
C GLN A 241 15.70 -27.52 27.88
N THR A 242 16.42 -28.61 28.03
CA THR A 242 16.34 -29.49 29.23
C THR A 242 17.50 -29.27 30.19
N SER A 243 18.60 -28.67 29.75
CA SER A 243 19.79 -28.40 30.57
C SER A 243 19.87 -26.94 31.00
N GLU A 244 20.32 -26.69 32.24
CA GLU A 244 20.53 -25.33 32.73
C GLU A 244 21.50 -24.52 31.85
N ALA A 245 22.56 -25.16 31.36
CA ALA A 245 23.53 -24.54 30.45
C ALA A 245 22.87 -24.14 29.12
N GLY A 246 22.02 -25.00 28.56
CA GLY A 246 21.27 -24.69 27.35
C GLY A 246 20.27 -23.54 27.55
N ILE A 247 19.57 -23.52 28.68
CA ILE A 247 18.67 -22.43 29.05
C ILE A 247 19.45 -21.10 29.17
N ALA A 248 20.57 -21.11 29.89
CA ALA A 248 21.41 -19.93 30.06
C ALA A 248 21.95 -19.42 28.71
N GLN A 249 22.41 -20.31 27.84
CA GLN A 249 22.89 -19.95 26.50
C GLN A 249 21.80 -19.30 25.63
N MET A 250 20.58 -19.85 25.63
CA MET A 250 19.48 -19.29 24.84
C MET A 250 19.02 -17.94 25.40
N ARG A 251 19.00 -17.78 26.73
CA ARG A 251 18.70 -16.48 27.37
C ARG A 251 19.73 -15.41 27.02
N ASP A 252 21.03 -15.76 27.09
CA ASP A 252 22.09 -14.83 26.71
C ASP A 252 21.93 -14.42 25.24
N ARG A 253 21.67 -15.36 24.34
CA ARG A 253 21.38 -15.06 22.95
C ARG A 253 20.19 -14.14 22.77
N ALA A 254 19.06 -14.45 23.42
CA ALA A 254 17.88 -13.59 23.36
C ALA A 254 18.20 -12.17 23.83
N PHE A 255 18.91 -12.04 24.96
CA PHE A 255 19.36 -10.74 25.47
C PHE A 255 20.22 -9.97 24.47
N GLN A 256 21.19 -10.63 23.81
CA GLN A 256 22.02 -9.99 22.80
C GLN A 256 21.22 -9.54 21.58
N GLU A 257 20.20 -10.30 21.17
CA GLU A 257 19.35 -9.90 20.04
C GLU A 257 18.39 -8.76 20.43
N TYR A 258 17.84 -8.73 21.65
CA TYR A 258 17.09 -7.57 22.17
C TYR A 258 17.97 -6.32 22.27
N LYS A 259 19.21 -6.47 22.75
CA LYS A 259 20.16 -5.35 22.78
C LYS A 259 20.42 -4.75 21.40
N LYS A 260 20.48 -5.58 20.34
CA LYS A 260 20.63 -5.10 18.96
C LYS A 260 19.42 -4.25 18.53
N VAL A 261 18.19 -4.50 19.01
CA VAL A 261 17.04 -3.64 18.73
C VAL A 261 17.31 -2.23 19.27
N TYR A 262 17.73 -2.16 20.53
CA TYR A 262 18.05 -0.88 21.17
C TYR A 262 19.21 -0.15 20.49
N ASP A 263 20.31 -0.87 20.20
CA ASP A 263 21.53 -0.27 19.69
C ASP A 263 21.43 0.15 18.21
N ARG A 264 20.66 -0.58 17.38
CA ARG A 264 20.64 -0.41 15.92
C ARG A 264 19.34 0.18 15.37
N PHE A 265 18.26 0.09 16.11
CA PHE A 265 16.91 0.49 15.69
C PHE A 265 16.20 1.28 16.78
N PRO A 266 16.82 2.39 17.29
CA PRO A 266 16.25 3.17 18.40
C PRO A 266 14.90 3.82 18.05
N GLU A 267 14.61 3.99 16.75
CA GLU A 267 13.34 4.51 16.25
C GLU A 267 12.23 3.45 16.18
N SER A 268 12.57 2.18 16.42
CA SER A 268 11.56 1.12 16.45
C SER A 268 10.58 1.29 17.62
N GLY A 269 9.29 1.13 17.37
CA GLY A 269 8.25 1.14 18.41
C GLY A 269 8.41 0.07 19.50
N ARG A 270 9.43 -0.80 19.38
CA ARG A 270 9.79 -1.84 20.36
C ARG A 270 10.86 -1.41 21.35
N VAL A 271 11.37 -0.18 21.24
CA VAL A 271 12.34 0.41 22.13
C VAL A 271 11.58 1.28 23.14
N GLY A 272 10.96 0.67 24.12
CA GLY A 272 10.18 1.41 25.12
C GLY A 272 9.99 0.59 26.38
#